data_6481488a507aab1efdf443a10891b12c
#
_entry.id   6481488a507aab1efdf443a10891b12c
#
_cell.length_a   1.000
_cell.length_b   1.000
_cell.length_c   1.000
_cell.angle_alpha   90.00
_cell.angle_beta   90.00
_cell.angle_gamma   90.00
#
_symmetry.space_group_name_H-M   'P 1'
#
loop_
_entity.id
_entity.type
_entity.pdbx_description
1 polymer ?
#
loop_
_entity_poly.entity_id
_entity_poly.type
_entity_poly.pdbx_seq_one_letter_code
_entity_poly.pdbx_strand_id
1 'polypeptide(L)'
;MSPLLQRMAQHPQLDISTVYCRLRGAKAGIDPEFGAKIQWDIPLLDGYPWVEIPNKGTDSEGFWGLYNPGLWRFVRQGNFDAVFCHTGYIRASFWITYLASKFSRSAFLFGTDATTLTPLDRRMWKRPVKRLFWPFLYRLASQVIAPSSGTWDLLRSLGIPEERISLIPYVVDNDWWKAQSAQVDRNAVRDSWGVDPDTAVVLFCAKLQPWKRPLDLVQAFAQAGVANSLLLLAGDGPLKEELQAETMRLGISNRVRFLGFVNQTQLPALYTAADVMVLPSQYDAFGVVVNEAILCGCAVVASNSVGAGRDLIAPIDPSFIYPCGDVGALSTLLRGILSDRPYLSKFRVAAGERMKTWSPREHIAATLEAVERGVSRIRPLS
;
A
#
# COMPACT_ATOMS: atom_id res chain seq x y z
N MET A 1 -4.76 1.27 7.86
CA MET A 1 -5.12 2.66 8.27
C MET A 1 -5.67 2.72 9.69
N SER A 2 -6.65 1.87 10.09
CA SER A 2 -7.26 1.92 11.44
C SER A 2 -6.27 1.90 12.61
N PRO A 3 -5.26 1.02 12.68
CA PRO A 3 -4.28 1.07 13.77
C PRO A 3 -3.48 2.38 13.84
N LEU A 4 -3.24 3.01 12.70
CA LEU A 4 -2.59 4.31 12.65
C LEU A 4 -3.49 5.41 13.22
N LEU A 5 -4.78 5.42 12.86
CA LEU A 5 -5.76 6.36 13.40
C LEU A 5 -5.94 6.19 14.92
N GLN A 6 -5.90 4.95 15.44
CA GLN A 6 -5.89 4.69 16.88
C GLN A 6 -4.70 5.34 17.57
N ARG A 7 -3.48 5.18 17.01
CA ARG A 7 -2.25 5.80 17.56
C ARG A 7 -2.29 7.32 17.45
N MET A 8 -2.83 7.87 16.37
CA MET A 8 -3.01 9.32 16.22
C MET A 8 -4.01 9.87 17.22
N ALA A 9 -5.12 9.17 17.51
CA ALA A 9 -6.11 9.57 18.50
C ALA A 9 -5.58 9.56 19.96
N GLN A 10 -4.55 8.77 20.21
CA GLN A 10 -3.87 8.69 21.50
C GLN A 10 -2.68 9.67 21.63
N HIS A 11 -2.32 10.35 20.53
CA HIS A 11 -1.15 11.23 20.54
C HIS A 11 -1.47 12.57 21.21
N PRO A 12 -0.66 13.02 22.20
CA PRO A 12 -1.00 14.19 23.04
C PRO A 12 -1.10 15.52 22.28
N GLN A 13 -0.52 15.61 21.09
CA GLN A 13 -0.55 16.82 20.26
C GLN A 13 -1.61 16.77 19.14
N LEU A 14 -2.41 15.70 19.07
CA LEU A 14 -3.42 15.52 18.02
C LEU A 14 -4.81 15.33 18.65
N ASP A 15 -5.73 16.17 18.26
CA ASP A 15 -7.17 15.94 18.44
C ASP A 15 -7.76 15.65 17.06
N ILE A 16 -8.04 14.37 16.79
CA ILE A 16 -8.49 13.95 15.47
C ILE A 16 -9.98 13.64 15.44
N SER A 17 -10.61 13.94 14.32
CA SER A 17 -11.96 13.46 13.96
C SER A 17 -11.90 12.84 12.57
N THR A 18 -12.20 11.53 12.49
CA THR A 18 -12.20 10.83 11.21
C THR A 18 -13.58 10.84 10.57
N VAL A 19 -13.65 11.23 9.30
CA VAL A 19 -14.92 11.30 8.55
C VAL A 19 -14.92 10.29 7.42
N TYR A 20 -15.92 9.42 7.42
CA TYR A 20 -16.18 8.50 6.34
C TYR A 20 -17.29 9.01 5.41
N CYS A 21 -16.95 9.15 4.12
CA CYS A 21 -17.93 9.46 3.08
C CYS A 21 -18.82 8.26 2.73
N ARG A 22 -18.37 7.06 3.06
CA ARG A 22 -19.08 5.78 3.01
C ARG A 22 -18.27 4.71 3.74
N LEU A 23 -18.93 3.76 4.36
CA LEU A 23 -18.28 2.63 5.09
C LEU A 23 -18.16 1.36 4.22
N ARG A 24 -17.89 1.52 2.93
CA ARG A 24 -17.65 0.38 2.04
C ARG A 24 -16.33 -0.30 2.45
N GLY A 25 -16.38 -1.61 2.72
CA GLY A 25 -15.21 -2.37 3.20
C GLY A 25 -15.13 -2.51 4.72
N ALA A 26 -15.76 -1.64 5.52
CA ALA A 26 -15.90 -1.86 6.95
C ALA A 26 -17.01 -2.88 7.30
N LYS A 27 -17.93 -3.14 6.36
CA LYS A 27 -18.97 -4.16 6.44
C LYS A 27 -18.70 -5.25 5.42
N ALA A 28 -19.14 -6.49 5.73
CA ALA A 28 -19.06 -7.60 4.79
C ALA A 28 -19.71 -7.22 3.44
N GLY A 29 -19.01 -7.40 2.36
CA GLY A 29 -19.47 -7.04 1.02
C GLY A 29 -18.68 -7.73 -0.09
N ILE A 30 -19.26 -7.74 -1.30
CA ILE A 30 -18.53 -8.22 -2.47
C ILE A 30 -17.48 -7.19 -2.85
N ASP A 31 -16.21 -7.58 -2.80
CA ASP A 31 -15.11 -6.79 -3.36
C ASP A 31 -15.05 -7.09 -4.87
N PRO A 32 -15.29 -6.10 -5.74
CA PRO A 32 -15.33 -6.34 -7.18
C PRO A 32 -13.98 -6.76 -7.78
N GLU A 33 -12.87 -6.47 -7.10
CA GLU A 33 -11.54 -6.84 -7.59
C GLU A 33 -11.13 -8.25 -7.19
N PHE A 34 -11.66 -8.77 -6.06
CA PHE A 34 -11.52 -10.19 -5.70
C PHE A 34 -12.63 -11.05 -6.32
N GLY A 35 -13.77 -10.45 -6.70
CA GLY A 35 -14.95 -11.20 -7.14
C GLY A 35 -15.62 -12.02 -6.05
N ALA A 36 -15.25 -11.82 -4.78
CA ALA A 36 -15.69 -12.60 -3.63
C ALA A 36 -16.24 -11.71 -2.51
N LYS A 37 -17.08 -12.30 -1.64
CA LYS A 37 -17.53 -11.63 -0.42
C LYS A 37 -16.38 -11.62 0.57
N ILE A 38 -15.93 -10.42 0.94
CA ILE A 38 -14.84 -10.21 1.90
C ILE A 38 -15.41 -9.61 3.17
N GLN A 39 -14.94 -10.12 4.30
CA GLN A 39 -15.11 -9.54 5.62
C GLN A 39 -13.75 -9.57 6.30
N TRP A 40 -13.25 -8.39 6.67
CA TRP A 40 -12.02 -8.30 7.45
C TRP A 40 -12.24 -8.86 8.85
N ASP A 41 -11.27 -9.61 9.34
CA ASP A 41 -11.27 -10.26 10.66
C ASP A 41 -10.66 -9.39 11.77
N ILE A 42 -10.41 -8.11 11.48
CA ILE A 42 -9.93 -7.09 12.41
C ILE A 42 -10.95 -5.95 12.55
N PRO A 43 -11.04 -5.31 13.74
CA PRO A 43 -11.91 -4.16 13.94
C PRO A 43 -11.37 -2.94 13.19
N LEU A 44 -12.13 -2.44 12.21
CA LEU A 44 -11.70 -1.32 11.37
C LEU A 44 -12.10 0.05 11.91
N LEU A 45 -13.06 0.14 12.82
CA LEU A 45 -13.66 1.39 13.28
C LEU A 45 -13.48 1.65 14.79
N ASP A 46 -12.78 0.77 15.49
CA ASP A 46 -12.62 0.87 16.94
C ASP A 46 -11.40 1.72 17.32
N GLY A 47 -11.44 2.33 18.50
CA GLY A 47 -10.28 2.96 19.15
C GLY A 47 -9.92 4.37 18.67
N TYR A 48 -10.75 5.02 17.85
CA TYR A 48 -10.59 6.41 17.44
C TYR A 48 -11.95 7.06 17.15
N PRO A 49 -12.10 8.40 17.29
CA PRO A 49 -13.36 9.08 16.98
C PRO A 49 -13.62 9.12 15.47
N TRP A 50 -14.80 8.68 15.08
CA TRP A 50 -15.22 8.73 13.69
C TRP A 50 -16.70 9.05 13.53
N VAL A 51 -17.06 9.56 12.35
CA VAL A 51 -18.44 9.83 11.93
C VAL A 51 -18.63 9.46 10.47
N GLU A 52 -19.77 8.88 10.13
CA GLU A 52 -20.18 8.71 8.74
C GLU A 52 -21.09 9.87 8.33
N ILE A 53 -20.72 10.56 7.26
CA ILE A 53 -21.57 11.56 6.62
C ILE A 53 -22.24 10.91 5.42
N PRO A 54 -23.60 10.84 5.39
CA PRO A 54 -24.32 10.13 4.34
C PRO A 54 -23.94 10.60 2.94
N ASN A 55 -23.65 9.63 2.06
CA ASN A 55 -23.49 9.88 0.64
C ASN A 55 -24.86 10.07 -0.02
N LYS A 56 -25.05 11.21 -0.69
CA LYS A 56 -26.23 11.50 -1.52
C LYS A 56 -25.95 11.33 -3.02
N GLY A 57 -24.75 10.82 -3.33
CA GLY A 57 -24.33 10.55 -4.71
C GLY A 57 -24.75 9.18 -5.21
N THR A 58 -24.27 8.83 -6.39
CA THR A 58 -24.66 7.61 -7.12
C THR A 58 -23.85 6.38 -6.76
N ASP A 59 -22.85 6.49 -5.89
CA ASP A 59 -21.85 5.46 -5.58
C ASP A 59 -21.03 4.95 -6.80
N SER A 60 -21.15 5.63 -7.94
CA SER A 60 -20.39 5.35 -9.16
C SER A 60 -18.94 5.85 -9.08
N GLU A 61 -18.13 5.51 -10.08
CA GLU A 61 -16.75 6.04 -10.20
C GLU A 61 -16.69 7.49 -10.73
N GLY A 62 -17.83 8.12 -11.06
CA GLY A 62 -17.92 9.48 -11.58
C GLY A 62 -17.85 10.58 -10.52
N PHE A 63 -17.89 11.84 -10.96
CA PHE A 63 -17.84 13.03 -10.10
C PHE A 63 -18.89 13.01 -8.98
N TRP A 64 -20.11 12.63 -9.30
CA TRP A 64 -21.24 12.54 -8.37
C TRP A 64 -21.29 11.22 -7.60
N GLY A 65 -20.31 10.34 -7.78
CA GLY A 65 -20.23 9.06 -7.05
C GLY A 65 -20.09 9.24 -5.54
N LEU A 66 -19.32 10.24 -5.11
CA LEU A 66 -19.27 10.69 -3.72
C LEU A 66 -19.73 12.16 -3.66
N TYR A 67 -20.91 12.36 -3.12
CA TYR A 67 -21.52 13.67 -2.85
C TYR A 67 -22.07 13.70 -1.43
N ASN A 68 -21.27 14.20 -0.50
CA ASN A 68 -21.56 14.27 0.92
C ASN A 68 -21.73 15.75 1.35
N PRO A 69 -22.88 16.40 1.10
CA PRO A 69 -23.06 17.82 1.40
C PRO A 69 -22.94 18.17 2.89
N GLY A 70 -23.15 17.21 3.78
CA GLY A 70 -22.93 17.37 5.22
C GLY A 70 -21.49 17.70 5.61
N LEU A 71 -20.50 17.39 4.75
CA LEU A 71 -19.09 17.77 4.95
C LEU A 71 -18.92 19.27 5.11
N TRP A 72 -19.71 20.05 4.38
CA TRP A 72 -19.69 21.52 4.50
C TRP A 72 -19.96 21.97 5.95
N ARG A 73 -21.05 21.46 6.52
CA ARG A 73 -21.44 21.81 7.89
C ARG A 73 -20.44 21.27 8.91
N PHE A 74 -20.01 20.02 8.74
CA PHE A 74 -19.08 19.37 9.64
C PHE A 74 -17.75 20.14 9.74
N VAL A 75 -17.13 20.45 8.60
CA VAL A 75 -15.86 21.17 8.57
C VAL A 75 -16.01 22.61 9.09
N ARG A 76 -17.12 23.28 8.73
CA ARG A 76 -17.38 24.67 9.15
C ARG A 76 -17.62 24.84 10.66
N GLN A 77 -18.22 23.84 11.31
CA GLN A 77 -18.59 23.87 12.72
C GLN A 77 -17.53 23.23 13.63
N GLY A 78 -16.61 22.42 13.07
CA GLY A 78 -15.64 21.67 13.86
C GLY A 78 -14.43 22.47 14.33
N ASN A 79 -14.25 23.71 13.88
CA ASN A 79 -13.10 24.58 14.25
C ASN A 79 -11.74 23.89 14.09
N PHE A 80 -11.57 23.08 13.04
CA PHE A 80 -10.34 22.35 12.78
C PHE A 80 -9.20 23.28 12.36
N ASP A 81 -8.01 23.06 12.88
CA ASP A 81 -6.79 23.74 12.40
C ASP A 81 -6.42 23.25 11.01
N ALA A 82 -6.58 21.94 10.76
CA ALA A 82 -6.28 21.33 9.49
C ALA A 82 -7.32 20.27 9.08
N VAL A 83 -7.51 20.10 7.78
CA VAL A 83 -8.35 19.07 7.18
C VAL A 83 -7.51 18.27 6.20
N PHE A 84 -7.31 16.99 6.51
CA PHE A 84 -6.58 16.05 5.64
C PHE A 84 -7.56 15.30 4.75
N CYS A 85 -7.58 15.60 3.45
CA CYS A 85 -8.51 15.05 2.48
C CYS A 85 -7.89 13.88 1.71
N HIS A 86 -8.37 12.67 1.95
CA HIS A 86 -8.01 11.46 1.20
C HIS A 86 -8.90 11.19 -0.02
N THR A 87 -9.99 11.94 -0.16
CA THR A 87 -10.88 11.82 -1.33
C THR A 87 -10.22 12.45 -2.56
N GLY A 88 -10.27 11.76 -3.70
CA GLY A 88 -9.70 12.28 -4.94
C GLY A 88 -10.51 13.47 -5.53
N TYR A 89 -9.82 14.39 -6.20
CA TYR A 89 -10.40 15.61 -6.82
C TYR A 89 -11.46 15.35 -7.89
N ILE A 90 -11.55 14.12 -8.38
CA ILE A 90 -12.60 13.69 -9.31
C ILE A 90 -13.97 13.50 -8.65
N ARG A 91 -14.10 13.69 -7.34
CA ARG A 91 -15.32 13.53 -6.54
C ARG A 91 -15.84 14.88 -6.06
N ALA A 92 -17.16 15.05 -6.04
CA ALA A 92 -17.79 16.27 -5.54
C ALA A 92 -17.44 16.54 -4.07
N SER A 93 -17.35 15.50 -3.23
CA SER A 93 -16.99 15.61 -1.81
C SER A 93 -15.61 16.24 -1.57
N PHE A 94 -14.64 16.05 -2.48
CA PHE A 94 -13.35 16.75 -2.41
C PHE A 94 -13.53 18.28 -2.44
N TRP A 95 -14.31 18.76 -3.40
CA TRP A 95 -14.52 20.20 -3.58
C TRP A 95 -15.33 20.82 -2.46
N ILE A 96 -16.31 20.08 -1.93
CA ILE A 96 -17.06 20.51 -0.74
C ILE A 96 -16.11 20.66 0.45
N THR A 97 -15.24 19.67 0.69
CA THR A 97 -14.25 19.69 1.78
C THR A 97 -13.26 20.83 1.59
N TYR A 98 -12.71 21.02 0.39
CA TYR A 98 -11.80 22.10 0.05
C TYR A 98 -12.43 23.47 0.32
N LEU A 99 -13.61 23.72 -0.21
CA LEU A 99 -14.29 25.01 -0.02
C LEU A 99 -14.62 25.26 1.45
N ALA A 100 -15.16 24.24 2.15
CA ALA A 100 -15.46 24.36 3.58
C ALA A 100 -14.20 24.70 4.39
N SER A 101 -13.06 24.06 4.10
CA SER A 101 -11.77 24.35 4.76
C SER A 101 -11.31 25.79 4.51
N LYS A 102 -11.45 26.28 3.27
CA LYS A 102 -11.13 27.67 2.93
C LYS A 102 -11.98 28.67 3.73
N PHE A 103 -13.30 28.45 3.79
CA PHE A 103 -14.21 29.33 4.53
C PHE A 103 -14.05 29.25 6.05
N SER A 104 -13.51 28.14 6.57
CA SER A 104 -13.22 27.97 8.00
C SER A 104 -11.81 28.42 8.38
N ARG A 105 -10.99 28.86 7.42
CA ARG A 105 -9.55 29.14 7.63
C ARG A 105 -8.80 27.95 8.25
N SER A 106 -9.18 26.73 7.87
CA SER A 106 -8.46 25.50 8.18
C SER A 106 -7.43 25.20 7.12
N ALA A 107 -6.25 24.70 7.49
CA ALA A 107 -5.26 24.24 6.53
C ALA A 107 -5.80 23.04 5.76
N PHE A 108 -5.82 23.11 4.44
CA PHE A 108 -6.26 22.02 3.60
C PHE A 108 -5.05 21.20 3.14
N LEU A 109 -4.94 19.96 3.64
CA LEU A 109 -3.90 19.01 3.28
C LEU A 109 -4.50 18.00 2.31
N PHE A 110 -3.81 17.80 1.21
CA PHE A 110 -4.25 16.91 0.15
C PHE A 110 -3.04 16.38 -0.60
N GLY A 111 -3.09 15.16 -1.08
CA GLY A 111 -1.98 14.52 -1.77
C GLY A 111 -2.42 13.53 -2.84
N THR A 112 -1.47 12.79 -3.33
CA THR A 112 -1.64 11.70 -4.27
C THR A 112 -0.68 10.57 -3.92
N ASP A 113 -1.03 9.36 -4.30
CA ASP A 113 -0.17 8.18 -4.30
C ASP A 113 0.46 7.89 -5.67
N ALA A 114 0.12 8.70 -6.69
CA ALA A 114 0.70 8.54 -8.01
C ALA A 114 2.20 8.83 -8.01
N THR A 115 2.97 7.95 -8.64
CA THR A 115 4.42 8.09 -8.85
C THR A 115 4.76 8.47 -10.30
N THR A 116 3.75 8.48 -11.19
CA THR A 116 3.89 8.81 -12.61
C THR A 116 2.64 9.50 -13.15
N LEU A 117 2.82 10.27 -14.22
CA LEU A 117 1.69 10.85 -15.00
C LEU A 117 1.05 9.84 -15.93
N THR A 118 1.66 8.67 -16.14
CA THR A 118 1.14 7.66 -17.06
C THR A 118 -0.20 7.13 -16.54
N PRO A 119 -1.27 7.22 -17.35
CA PRO A 119 -2.56 6.73 -16.92
C PRO A 119 -2.60 5.21 -16.89
N LEU A 120 -3.26 4.63 -15.88
CA LEU A 120 -3.45 3.17 -15.75
C LEU A 120 -4.26 2.57 -16.92
N ASP A 121 -5.20 3.35 -17.45
CA ASP A 121 -6.05 2.97 -18.61
C ASP A 121 -5.33 3.11 -19.96
N ARG A 122 -4.01 3.36 -19.95
CA ARG A 122 -3.14 3.55 -21.14
C ARG A 122 -3.59 4.68 -22.10
N ARG A 123 -4.55 5.52 -21.71
CA ARG A 123 -5.00 6.67 -22.49
C ARG A 123 -3.98 7.80 -22.43
N MET A 124 -2.95 7.73 -23.25
CA MET A 124 -1.77 8.62 -23.19
C MET A 124 -2.10 10.11 -23.35
N TRP A 125 -3.24 10.46 -23.99
CA TRP A 125 -3.70 11.84 -24.09
C TRP A 125 -3.99 12.51 -22.74
N LYS A 126 -4.24 11.72 -21.68
CA LYS A 126 -4.43 12.23 -20.33
C LYS A 126 -3.13 12.76 -19.70
N ARG A 127 -1.97 12.32 -20.18
CA ARG A 127 -0.66 12.73 -19.65
C ARG A 127 -0.40 14.24 -19.76
N PRO A 128 -0.52 14.87 -20.96
CA PRO A 128 -0.36 16.32 -21.06
C PRO A 128 -1.43 17.07 -20.27
N VAL A 129 -2.67 16.59 -20.24
CA VAL A 129 -3.74 17.20 -19.43
C VAL A 129 -3.38 17.19 -17.94
N LYS A 130 -2.94 16.05 -17.41
CA LYS A 130 -2.46 15.96 -16.01
C LYS A 130 -1.28 16.90 -15.77
N ARG A 131 -0.29 16.94 -16.68
CA ARG A 131 0.90 17.79 -16.55
C ARG A 131 0.55 19.28 -16.48
N LEU A 132 -0.49 19.71 -17.18
CA LEU A 132 -0.96 21.09 -17.13
C LEU A 132 -1.86 21.37 -15.93
N PHE A 133 -2.78 20.46 -15.61
CA PHE A 133 -3.82 20.68 -14.59
C PHE A 133 -3.32 20.42 -13.15
N TRP A 134 -2.51 19.39 -12.93
CA TRP A 134 -2.10 18.98 -11.59
C TRP A 134 -1.30 20.05 -10.82
N PRO A 135 -0.40 20.86 -11.43
CA PRO A 135 0.24 21.94 -10.70
C PRO A 135 -0.75 22.95 -10.09
N PHE A 136 -1.83 23.26 -10.80
CA PHE A 136 -2.88 24.14 -10.27
C PHE A 136 -3.66 23.45 -9.15
N LEU A 137 -4.01 22.19 -9.32
CA LEU A 137 -4.73 21.41 -8.33
C LEU A 137 -3.94 21.33 -7.01
N TYR A 138 -2.66 20.96 -7.06
CA TYR A 138 -1.84 20.84 -5.84
C TYR A 138 -1.54 22.19 -5.18
N ARG A 139 -1.59 23.30 -5.91
CA ARG A 139 -1.49 24.64 -5.33
C ARG A 139 -2.71 25.03 -4.47
N LEU A 140 -3.82 24.30 -4.58
CA LEU A 140 -4.99 24.51 -3.71
C LEU A 140 -4.71 24.05 -2.27
N ALA A 141 -3.85 23.04 -2.08
CA ALA A 141 -3.47 22.57 -0.76
C ALA A 141 -2.61 23.60 -0.01
N SER A 142 -2.80 23.73 1.29
CA SER A 142 -1.87 24.44 2.17
C SER A 142 -0.55 23.67 2.27
N GLN A 143 -0.63 22.34 2.30
CA GLN A 143 0.49 21.41 2.24
C GLN A 143 0.11 20.21 1.38
N VAL A 144 1.03 19.77 0.50
CA VAL A 144 0.83 18.63 -0.39
C VAL A 144 1.48 17.39 0.22
N ILE A 145 0.74 16.29 0.25
CA ILE A 145 1.20 15.06 0.89
C ILE A 145 1.73 14.09 -0.17
N ALA A 146 2.94 13.60 0.06
CA ALA A 146 3.57 12.53 -0.69
C ALA A 146 3.79 11.32 0.21
N PRO A 147 3.17 10.16 -0.06
CA PRO A 147 3.34 8.96 0.78
C PRO A 147 4.59 8.14 0.44
N SER A 148 5.34 8.51 -0.60
CA SER A 148 6.55 7.85 -1.04
C SER A 148 7.53 8.82 -1.71
N SER A 149 8.80 8.43 -1.81
CA SER A 149 9.80 9.20 -2.54
C SER A 149 9.47 9.34 -4.03
N GLY A 150 8.84 8.31 -4.62
CA GLY A 150 8.38 8.38 -6.01
C GLY A 150 7.32 9.44 -6.25
N THR A 151 6.38 9.58 -5.30
CA THR A 151 5.37 10.65 -5.34
C THR A 151 6.00 12.01 -5.12
N TRP A 152 6.96 12.12 -4.19
CA TRP A 152 7.72 13.34 -3.95
C TRP A 152 8.38 13.84 -5.24
N ASP A 153 9.10 12.98 -5.95
CA ASP A 153 9.76 13.34 -7.21
C ASP A 153 8.77 13.74 -8.29
N LEU A 154 7.64 13.04 -8.39
CA LEU A 154 6.58 13.42 -9.32
C LEU A 154 6.09 14.85 -9.05
N LEU A 155 5.77 15.18 -7.79
CA LEU A 155 5.29 16.51 -7.40
C LEU A 155 6.32 17.58 -7.70
N ARG A 156 7.61 17.33 -7.43
CA ARG A 156 8.71 18.24 -7.79
C ARG A 156 8.81 18.44 -9.31
N SER A 157 8.69 17.36 -10.08
CA SER A 157 8.70 17.42 -11.55
C SER A 157 7.55 18.24 -12.14
N LEU A 158 6.49 18.42 -11.36
CA LEU A 158 5.34 19.29 -11.67
C LEU A 158 5.52 20.74 -11.21
N GLY A 159 6.68 21.09 -10.65
CA GLY A 159 6.98 22.44 -10.18
C GLY A 159 6.30 22.80 -8.85
N ILE A 160 5.96 21.79 -8.03
CA ILE A 160 5.54 22.05 -6.65
C ILE A 160 6.79 22.30 -5.80
N PRO A 161 6.91 23.44 -5.10
CA PRO A 161 8.04 23.74 -4.25
C PRO A 161 8.19 22.73 -3.10
N GLU A 162 9.43 22.37 -2.75
CA GLU A 162 9.71 21.37 -1.72
C GLU A 162 9.11 21.70 -0.37
N GLU A 163 9.14 22.98 0.03
CA GLU A 163 8.56 23.45 1.28
C GLU A 163 7.02 23.30 1.33
N ARG A 164 6.40 22.97 0.20
CA ARG A 164 4.97 22.67 0.09
C ARG A 164 4.67 21.17 0.02
N ILE A 165 5.69 20.33 -0.02
CA ILE A 165 5.53 18.89 -0.05
C ILE A 165 5.94 18.31 1.31
N SER A 166 5.11 17.46 1.89
CA SER A 166 5.44 16.68 3.09
C SER A 166 5.46 15.20 2.74
N LEU A 167 6.59 14.54 3.02
CA LEU A 167 6.67 13.09 2.92
C LEU A 167 6.04 12.47 4.17
N ILE A 168 4.84 11.93 4.03
CA ILE A 168 4.14 11.19 5.08
C ILE A 168 4.09 9.73 4.66
N PRO A 169 5.01 8.87 5.16
CA PRO A 169 5.22 7.54 4.61
C PRO A 169 4.02 6.61 4.81
N TYR A 170 3.75 5.73 3.85
CA TYR A 170 2.83 4.62 4.03
C TYR A 170 3.42 3.63 5.04
N VAL A 171 2.72 3.43 6.13
CA VAL A 171 3.12 2.55 7.23
C VAL A 171 2.01 1.56 7.59
N VAL A 172 2.38 0.53 8.31
CA VAL A 172 1.47 -0.43 8.96
C VAL A 172 1.71 -0.39 10.47
N ASP A 173 0.99 -1.16 11.26
CA ASP A 173 1.26 -1.30 12.69
C ASP A 173 2.47 -2.22 12.91
N ASN A 174 3.66 -1.64 12.95
CA ASN A 174 4.91 -2.39 13.09
C ASN A 174 4.94 -3.29 14.34
N ASP A 175 4.37 -2.82 15.45
CA ASP A 175 4.38 -3.57 16.69
C ASP A 175 3.44 -4.76 16.63
N TRP A 176 2.26 -4.58 16.06
CA TRP A 176 1.30 -5.67 15.86
C TRP A 176 1.88 -6.76 14.95
N TRP A 177 2.45 -6.40 13.79
CA TRP A 177 3.04 -7.37 12.86
C TRP A 177 4.18 -8.15 13.50
N LYS A 178 5.07 -7.48 14.19
CA LYS A 178 6.18 -8.14 14.93
C LYS A 178 5.68 -9.04 16.05
N ALA A 179 4.70 -8.59 16.84
CA ALA A 179 4.13 -9.38 17.92
C ALA A 179 3.41 -10.63 17.41
N GLN A 180 2.64 -10.52 16.30
CA GLN A 180 2.00 -11.68 15.69
C GLN A 180 3.03 -12.64 15.10
N SER A 181 4.03 -12.15 14.37
CA SER A 181 5.11 -12.97 13.82
C SER A 181 5.89 -13.74 14.89
N ALA A 182 6.14 -13.11 16.04
CA ALA A 182 6.87 -13.73 17.16
C ALA A 182 6.12 -14.92 17.78
N GLN A 183 4.81 -15.03 17.58
CA GLN A 183 3.98 -16.13 18.09
C GLN A 183 3.89 -17.30 17.10
N VAL A 184 4.39 -17.14 15.87
CA VAL A 184 4.29 -18.16 14.83
C VAL A 184 5.35 -19.23 15.01
N ASP A 185 4.91 -20.47 15.15
CA ASP A 185 5.80 -21.61 14.95
C ASP A 185 5.99 -21.84 13.43
N ARG A 186 7.13 -21.34 12.94
CA ARG A 186 7.50 -21.44 11.53
C ARG A 186 7.50 -22.88 11.02
N ASN A 187 7.99 -23.83 11.82
CA ASN A 187 8.09 -25.22 11.43
C ASN A 187 6.70 -25.86 11.33
N ALA A 188 5.85 -25.65 12.34
CA ALA A 188 4.47 -26.16 12.30
C ALA A 188 3.69 -25.63 11.11
N VAL A 189 3.86 -24.36 10.72
CA VAL A 189 3.22 -23.81 9.50
C VAL A 189 3.76 -24.50 8.25
N ARG A 190 5.08 -24.71 8.14
CA ARG A 190 5.72 -25.38 6.99
C ARG A 190 5.32 -26.84 6.91
N ASP A 191 5.20 -27.54 8.04
CA ASP A 191 4.72 -28.92 8.11
C ASP A 191 3.29 -29.04 7.57
N SER A 192 2.42 -28.05 7.86
CA SER A 192 1.07 -27.99 7.28
C SER A 192 1.06 -27.85 5.76
N TRP A 193 2.14 -27.34 5.19
CA TRP A 193 2.37 -27.31 3.74
C TRP A 193 3.08 -28.58 3.24
N GLY A 194 3.45 -29.51 4.12
CA GLY A 194 4.18 -30.73 3.77
C GLY A 194 5.51 -30.44 3.09
N VAL A 195 6.23 -29.42 3.59
CA VAL A 195 7.56 -29.04 3.08
C VAL A 195 8.62 -29.19 4.17
N ASP A 196 9.77 -29.68 3.78
CA ASP A 196 10.90 -29.84 4.66
C ASP A 196 11.47 -28.46 5.10
N PRO A 197 12.19 -28.41 6.22
CA PRO A 197 12.87 -27.19 6.69
C PRO A 197 13.77 -26.54 5.62
N ASP A 198 14.34 -27.37 4.74
CA ASP A 198 15.24 -26.94 3.66
C ASP A 198 14.54 -26.57 2.35
N THR A 199 13.23 -26.75 2.25
CA THR A 199 12.48 -26.30 1.07
C THR A 199 12.46 -24.79 0.99
N ALA A 200 12.81 -24.22 -0.16
CA ALA A 200 12.72 -22.77 -0.38
C ALA A 200 11.26 -22.37 -0.67
N VAL A 201 10.67 -21.50 0.13
CA VAL A 201 9.28 -21.07 -0.02
C VAL A 201 9.20 -19.65 -0.57
N VAL A 202 8.67 -19.55 -1.78
CA VAL A 202 8.35 -18.27 -2.44
C VAL A 202 6.88 -17.95 -2.23
N LEU A 203 6.56 -16.71 -1.85
CA LEU A 203 5.20 -16.26 -1.61
C LEU A 203 4.82 -15.13 -2.58
N PHE A 204 3.66 -15.22 -3.17
CA PHE A 204 2.93 -14.11 -3.75
C PHE A 204 1.74 -13.78 -2.84
N CYS A 205 1.57 -12.51 -2.48
CA CYS A 205 0.46 -12.08 -1.63
C CYS A 205 -0.18 -10.81 -2.19
N ALA A 206 -1.15 -10.97 -3.11
CA ALA A 206 -1.92 -9.90 -3.71
C ALA A 206 -3.14 -10.45 -4.46
N LYS A 207 -4.04 -9.56 -4.92
CA LYS A 207 -5.14 -9.92 -5.83
C LYS A 207 -4.58 -10.53 -7.12
N LEU A 208 -5.19 -11.61 -7.62
CA LEU A 208 -4.79 -12.26 -8.87
C LEU A 208 -5.31 -11.45 -10.08
N GLN A 209 -4.78 -10.25 -10.25
CA GLN A 209 -5.15 -9.29 -11.27
C GLN A 209 -4.03 -9.10 -12.31
N PRO A 210 -4.34 -8.78 -13.59
CA PRO A 210 -3.33 -8.62 -14.64
C PRO A 210 -2.20 -7.64 -14.30
N TRP A 211 -2.50 -6.53 -13.65
CA TRP A 211 -1.48 -5.54 -13.27
C TRP A 211 -0.60 -5.96 -12.08
N LYS A 212 -0.99 -7.00 -11.34
CA LYS A 212 -0.17 -7.64 -10.30
C LYS A 212 0.80 -8.67 -10.88
N ARG A 213 0.62 -9.06 -12.13
CA ARG A 213 1.51 -9.92 -12.93
C ARG A 213 1.90 -11.25 -12.25
N PRO A 214 0.96 -11.99 -11.64
CA PRO A 214 1.29 -13.29 -11.02
C PRO A 214 1.79 -14.32 -12.02
N LEU A 215 1.41 -14.23 -13.31
CA LEU A 215 1.90 -15.11 -14.38
C LEU A 215 3.41 -14.99 -14.57
N ASP A 216 3.97 -13.78 -14.51
CA ASP A 216 5.42 -13.57 -14.60
C ASP A 216 6.16 -14.32 -13.48
N LEU A 217 5.60 -14.31 -12.28
CA LEU A 217 6.20 -15.04 -11.16
C LEU A 217 6.14 -16.55 -11.36
N VAL A 218 5.00 -17.10 -11.82
CA VAL A 218 4.87 -18.54 -12.11
C VAL A 218 5.89 -18.96 -13.16
N GLN A 219 6.03 -18.19 -14.25
CA GLN A 219 7.00 -18.46 -15.30
C GLN A 219 8.44 -18.34 -14.80
N ALA A 220 8.77 -17.29 -14.04
CA ALA A 220 10.10 -17.08 -13.48
C ALA A 220 10.47 -18.19 -12.47
N PHE A 221 9.52 -18.62 -11.64
CA PHE A 221 9.71 -19.72 -10.69
C PHE A 221 10.03 -21.04 -11.41
N ALA A 222 9.30 -21.35 -12.49
CA ALA A 222 9.58 -22.52 -13.30
C ALA A 222 10.98 -22.45 -13.94
N GLN A 223 11.33 -21.31 -14.55
CA GLN A 223 12.62 -21.09 -15.20
C GLN A 223 13.80 -21.05 -14.21
N ALA A 224 13.58 -20.62 -12.96
CA ALA A 224 14.60 -20.63 -11.92
C ALA A 224 15.14 -22.04 -11.65
N GLY A 225 14.29 -23.06 -11.79
CA GLY A 225 14.70 -24.47 -11.76
C GLY A 225 15.21 -24.94 -10.39
N VAL A 226 14.87 -24.25 -9.30
CA VAL A 226 15.26 -24.67 -7.94
C VAL A 226 14.41 -25.86 -7.53
N ALA A 227 14.98 -27.06 -7.47
CA ALA A 227 14.26 -28.31 -7.31
C ALA A 227 13.48 -28.37 -5.98
N ASN A 228 14.14 -28.09 -4.85
CA ASN A 228 13.52 -28.09 -3.54
C ASN A 228 12.90 -26.72 -3.23
N SER A 229 11.80 -26.39 -3.91
CA SER A 229 11.12 -25.10 -3.74
C SER A 229 9.60 -25.24 -3.91
N LEU A 230 8.87 -24.39 -3.18
CA LEU A 230 7.41 -24.26 -3.21
C LEU A 230 7.03 -22.82 -3.51
N LEU A 231 6.08 -22.59 -4.42
CA LEU A 231 5.44 -21.31 -4.66
C LEU A 231 4.04 -21.30 -4.04
N LEU A 232 3.77 -20.33 -3.18
CA LEU A 232 2.48 -20.06 -2.58
C LEU A 232 1.84 -18.83 -3.23
N LEU A 233 0.60 -18.94 -3.68
CA LEU A 233 -0.18 -17.86 -4.25
C LEU A 233 -1.34 -17.55 -3.29
N ALA A 234 -1.14 -16.54 -2.44
CA ALA A 234 -2.16 -16.01 -1.52
C ALA A 234 -2.91 -14.85 -2.18
N GLY A 235 -4.16 -15.07 -2.48
CA GLY A 235 -5.04 -14.14 -3.16
C GLY A 235 -6.06 -14.84 -4.04
N ASP A 236 -7.05 -14.08 -4.50
CA ASP A 236 -8.04 -14.53 -5.47
C ASP A 236 -8.24 -13.45 -6.55
N GLY A 237 -8.87 -13.81 -7.65
CA GLY A 237 -9.09 -12.90 -8.76
C GLY A 237 -9.24 -13.59 -10.12
N PRO A 238 -9.48 -12.83 -11.19
CA PRO A 238 -9.83 -13.36 -12.50
C PRO A 238 -8.74 -14.20 -13.18
N LEU A 239 -7.47 -14.08 -12.76
CA LEU A 239 -6.37 -14.86 -13.34
C LEU A 239 -6.19 -16.25 -12.72
N LYS A 240 -7.03 -16.68 -11.77
CA LYS A 240 -6.83 -17.92 -11.03
C LYS A 240 -6.80 -19.15 -11.94
N GLU A 241 -7.77 -19.28 -12.84
CA GLU A 241 -7.85 -20.42 -13.77
C GLU A 241 -6.68 -20.42 -14.77
N GLU A 242 -6.32 -19.23 -15.29
CA GLU A 242 -5.18 -19.07 -16.19
C GLU A 242 -3.86 -19.47 -15.52
N LEU A 243 -3.66 -19.06 -14.27
CA LEU A 243 -2.49 -19.43 -13.47
C LEU A 243 -2.43 -20.94 -13.23
N GLN A 244 -3.57 -21.59 -12.94
CA GLN A 244 -3.63 -23.05 -12.79
C GLN A 244 -3.25 -23.77 -14.10
N ALA A 245 -3.80 -23.32 -15.22
CA ALA A 245 -3.46 -23.86 -16.53
C ALA A 245 -1.96 -23.68 -16.86
N GLU A 246 -1.40 -22.52 -16.53
CA GLU A 246 0.03 -22.23 -16.77
C GLU A 246 0.94 -23.10 -15.91
N THR A 247 0.59 -23.37 -14.64
CA THR A 247 1.36 -24.27 -13.79
C THR A 247 1.36 -25.72 -14.33
N MET A 248 0.25 -26.17 -14.90
CA MET A 248 0.15 -27.48 -15.57
C MET A 248 1.02 -27.51 -16.83
N ARG A 249 0.91 -26.48 -17.68
CA ARG A 249 1.71 -26.36 -18.92
C ARG A 249 3.22 -26.40 -18.66
N LEU A 250 3.65 -25.78 -17.55
CA LEU A 250 5.05 -25.71 -17.13
C LEU A 250 5.51 -26.96 -16.35
N GLY A 251 4.62 -27.90 -16.03
CA GLY A 251 4.94 -29.11 -15.29
C GLY A 251 5.33 -28.88 -13.83
N ILE A 252 4.84 -27.78 -13.20
CA ILE A 252 5.19 -27.40 -11.83
C ILE A 252 4.00 -27.43 -10.86
N SER A 253 2.86 -27.99 -11.23
CA SER A 253 1.63 -27.99 -10.41
C SER A 253 1.83 -28.61 -9.03
N ASN A 254 2.74 -29.56 -8.89
CA ASN A 254 3.10 -30.17 -7.60
C ASN A 254 3.92 -29.25 -6.67
N ARG A 255 4.49 -28.17 -7.22
CA ARG A 255 5.29 -27.17 -6.49
C ARG A 255 4.61 -25.79 -6.39
N VAL A 256 3.32 -25.69 -6.75
CA VAL A 256 2.55 -24.45 -6.65
C VAL A 256 1.26 -24.72 -5.88
N ARG A 257 0.95 -23.84 -4.93
CA ARG A 257 -0.31 -23.91 -4.17
C ARG A 257 -1.06 -22.61 -4.21
N PHE A 258 -2.35 -22.71 -4.46
CA PHE A 258 -3.30 -21.60 -4.45
C PHE A 258 -4.02 -21.60 -3.11
N LEU A 259 -3.76 -20.58 -2.29
CA LEU A 259 -4.32 -20.46 -0.94
C LEU A 259 -5.68 -19.74 -0.93
N GLY A 260 -6.06 -19.11 -2.06
CA GLY A 260 -7.24 -18.25 -2.10
C GLY A 260 -7.05 -16.97 -1.29
N PHE A 261 -8.15 -16.30 -0.95
CA PHE A 261 -8.12 -15.12 -0.08
C PHE A 261 -7.67 -15.51 1.34
N VAL A 262 -6.66 -14.80 1.84
CA VAL A 262 -6.13 -14.96 3.20
C VAL A 262 -6.40 -13.68 3.97
N ASN A 263 -7.02 -13.80 5.15
CA ASN A 263 -7.40 -12.64 5.93
C ASN A 263 -6.25 -12.12 6.80
N GLN A 264 -6.41 -10.91 7.35
CA GLN A 264 -5.36 -10.13 8.02
C GLN A 264 -4.68 -10.91 9.16
N THR A 265 -5.45 -11.62 9.99
CA THR A 265 -4.90 -12.36 11.14
C THR A 265 -4.08 -13.60 10.74
N GLN A 266 -4.26 -14.11 9.53
CA GLN A 266 -3.56 -15.28 9.02
C GLN A 266 -2.26 -14.92 8.26
N LEU A 267 -2.15 -13.68 7.77
CA LEU A 267 -1.00 -13.23 6.99
C LEU A 267 0.34 -13.32 7.73
N PRO A 268 0.45 -12.99 9.05
CA PRO A 268 1.71 -13.14 9.77
C PRO A 268 2.31 -14.55 9.69
N ALA A 269 1.48 -15.59 9.75
CA ALA A 269 1.93 -16.98 9.62
C ALA A 269 2.53 -17.24 8.23
N LEU A 270 1.88 -16.75 7.16
CA LEU A 270 2.38 -16.91 5.80
C LEU A 270 3.72 -16.21 5.60
N TYR A 271 3.83 -14.93 5.99
CA TYR A 271 5.06 -14.16 5.84
C TYR A 271 6.20 -14.75 6.66
N THR A 272 5.93 -15.15 7.92
CA THR A 272 6.96 -15.74 8.81
C THR A 272 7.47 -17.07 8.26
N ALA A 273 6.61 -17.89 7.69
CA ALA A 273 6.97 -19.21 7.19
C ALA A 273 7.58 -19.18 5.77
N ALA A 274 7.33 -18.14 4.99
CA ALA A 274 7.95 -17.96 3.68
C ALA A 274 9.42 -17.52 3.77
N ASP A 275 10.18 -17.79 2.71
CA ASP A 275 11.58 -17.35 2.60
C ASP A 275 11.69 -16.01 1.87
N VAL A 276 10.92 -15.83 0.83
CA VAL A 276 10.87 -14.60 0.04
C VAL A 276 9.46 -14.34 -0.47
N MET A 277 8.97 -13.13 -0.31
CA MET A 277 7.78 -12.64 -1.00
C MET A 277 8.19 -11.94 -2.29
N VAL A 278 7.46 -12.20 -3.37
CA VAL A 278 7.65 -11.54 -4.66
C VAL A 278 6.43 -10.71 -5.03
N LEU A 279 6.64 -9.42 -5.32
CA LEU A 279 5.61 -8.50 -5.79
C LEU A 279 5.94 -8.03 -7.22
N PRO A 280 5.48 -8.76 -8.27
CA PRO A 280 5.85 -8.52 -9.66
C PRO A 280 5.02 -7.40 -10.34
N SER A 281 4.31 -6.61 -9.58
CA SER A 281 3.30 -5.66 -10.05
C SER A 281 3.81 -4.73 -11.14
N GLN A 282 3.02 -4.55 -12.19
CA GLN A 282 3.22 -3.51 -13.21
C GLN A 282 2.90 -2.12 -12.65
N TYR A 283 2.06 -2.06 -11.67
CA TYR A 283 1.74 -0.85 -10.92
C TYR A 283 1.35 -1.21 -9.50
N ASP A 284 2.03 -0.59 -8.57
CA ASP A 284 1.64 -0.54 -7.18
C ASP A 284 2.08 0.82 -6.63
N ALA A 285 1.14 1.64 -6.23
CA ALA A 285 1.44 3.00 -5.76
C ALA A 285 2.46 3.01 -4.62
N PHE A 286 2.34 2.03 -3.72
CA PHE A 286 3.34 1.75 -2.70
C PHE A 286 3.59 0.24 -2.55
N GLY A 287 2.57 -0.55 -2.23
CA GLY A 287 2.69 -1.98 -1.93
C GLY A 287 2.93 -2.22 -0.45
N VAL A 288 1.94 -1.89 0.38
CA VAL A 288 2.04 -2.03 1.86
C VAL A 288 2.33 -3.46 2.33
N VAL A 289 2.02 -4.48 1.52
CA VAL A 289 2.39 -5.88 1.77
C VAL A 289 3.92 -6.07 1.91
N VAL A 290 4.73 -5.16 1.35
CA VAL A 290 6.19 -5.13 1.54
C VAL A 290 6.54 -4.84 3.00
N ASN A 291 5.87 -3.84 3.62
CA ASN A 291 6.07 -3.53 5.04
C ASN A 291 5.72 -4.75 5.90
N GLU A 292 4.59 -5.37 5.61
CA GLU A 292 4.06 -6.53 6.34
C GLU A 292 5.03 -7.71 6.30
N ALA A 293 5.48 -8.06 5.09
CA ALA A 293 6.42 -9.15 4.87
C ALA A 293 7.75 -8.93 5.58
N ILE A 294 8.35 -7.73 5.46
CA ILE A 294 9.61 -7.39 6.12
C ILE A 294 9.47 -7.47 7.65
N LEU A 295 8.38 -6.95 8.20
CA LEU A 295 8.13 -6.97 9.66
C LEU A 295 7.98 -8.39 10.21
N CYS A 296 7.51 -9.33 9.38
CA CYS A 296 7.45 -10.76 9.70
C CYS A 296 8.74 -11.53 9.35
N GLY A 297 9.82 -10.85 9.00
CA GLY A 297 11.12 -11.48 8.71
C GLY A 297 11.18 -12.16 7.34
N CYS A 298 10.25 -11.89 6.43
CA CYS A 298 10.30 -12.37 5.05
C CYS A 298 11.15 -11.42 4.19
N ALA A 299 12.04 -11.97 3.36
CA ALA A 299 12.71 -11.14 2.35
C ALA A 299 11.72 -10.75 1.26
N VAL A 300 12.00 -9.65 0.55
CA VAL A 300 11.09 -9.15 -0.48
C VAL A 300 11.84 -8.85 -1.77
N VAL A 301 11.33 -9.41 -2.86
CA VAL A 301 11.71 -9.06 -4.24
C VAL A 301 10.55 -8.29 -4.87
N ALA A 302 10.84 -7.19 -5.53
CA ALA A 302 9.81 -6.40 -6.19
C ALA A 302 10.22 -5.97 -7.60
N SER A 303 9.22 -5.73 -8.46
CA SER A 303 9.48 -5.03 -9.70
C SER A 303 9.83 -3.56 -9.44
N ASN A 304 10.54 -2.93 -10.36
CA ASN A 304 10.85 -1.49 -10.30
C ASN A 304 9.64 -0.56 -10.43
N SER A 305 8.44 -1.13 -10.60
CA SER A 305 7.15 -0.42 -10.66
C SER A 305 6.40 -0.42 -9.32
N VAL A 306 6.97 -1.00 -8.27
CA VAL A 306 6.43 -1.02 -6.90
C VAL A 306 7.04 0.13 -6.11
N GLY A 307 6.21 1.03 -5.59
CA GLY A 307 6.67 2.22 -4.86
C GLY A 307 7.55 1.89 -3.65
N ALA A 308 7.18 0.90 -2.84
CA ALA A 308 7.96 0.43 -1.70
C ALA A 308 9.33 -0.14 -2.09
N GLY A 309 9.51 -0.59 -3.33
CA GLY A 309 10.79 -1.06 -3.84
C GLY A 309 11.90 0.00 -3.66
N ARG A 310 11.60 1.23 -4.05
CA ARG A 310 12.53 2.35 -3.92
C ARG A 310 12.78 2.77 -2.47
N ASP A 311 11.74 2.78 -1.65
CA ASP A 311 11.81 3.33 -0.29
C ASP A 311 12.29 2.30 0.75
N LEU A 312 11.94 1.03 0.58
CA LEU A 312 12.18 -0.02 1.56
C LEU A 312 13.19 -1.08 1.11
N ILE A 313 13.29 -1.39 -0.19
CA ILE A 313 14.13 -2.47 -0.70
C ILE A 313 15.48 -1.95 -1.19
N ALA A 314 15.47 -0.96 -2.10
CA ALA A 314 16.69 -0.43 -2.71
C ALA A 314 17.73 0.11 -1.69
N PRO A 315 17.33 0.74 -0.56
CA PRO A 315 18.27 1.18 0.46
C PRO A 315 19.01 0.03 1.17
N ILE A 316 18.45 -1.18 1.11
CA ILE A 316 19.01 -2.39 1.72
C ILE A 316 19.91 -3.09 0.70
N ASP A 317 19.31 -3.46 -0.42
CA ASP A 317 19.99 -4.10 -1.54
C ASP A 317 19.19 -3.90 -2.84
N PRO A 318 19.66 -3.05 -3.77
CA PRO A 318 18.95 -2.79 -5.02
C PRO A 318 18.87 -4.01 -5.94
N SER A 319 19.66 -5.07 -5.73
CA SER A 319 19.58 -6.30 -6.51
C SER A 319 18.31 -7.10 -6.29
N PHE A 320 17.57 -6.82 -5.21
CA PHE A 320 16.22 -7.38 -4.97
C PHE A 320 15.12 -6.66 -5.77
N ILE A 321 15.48 -5.72 -6.63
CA ILE A 321 14.57 -5.05 -7.56
C ILE A 321 14.94 -5.45 -8.98
N TYR A 322 13.93 -5.83 -9.78
CA TYR A 322 14.13 -6.22 -11.17
C TYR A 322 13.21 -5.41 -12.11
N PRO A 323 13.55 -5.34 -13.42
CA PRO A 323 12.71 -4.64 -14.41
C PRO A 323 11.34 -5.31 -14.55
N CYS A 324 10.25 -4.53 -14.41
CA CYS A 324 8.89 -5.05 -14.54
C CYS A 324 8.67 -5.74 -15.88
N GLY A 325 8.15 -6.97 -15.84
CA GLY A 325 7.89 -7.79 -17.03
C GLY A 325 9.08 -8.60 -17.53
N ASP A 326 10.25 -8.44 -16.94
CA ASP A 326 11.43 -9.23 -17.27
C ASP A 326 11.44 -10.53 -16.46
N VAL A 327 10.78 -11.55 -17.02
CA VAL A 327 10.69 -12.90 -16.42
C VAL A 327 12.08 -13.54 -16.27
N GLY A 328 12.99 -13.29 -17.22
CA GLY A 328 14.36 -13.81 -17.19
C GLY A 328 15.17 -13.22 -16.05
N ALA A 329 15.12 -11.90 -15.85
CA ALA A 329 15.76 -11.23 -14.73
C ALA A 329 15.20 -11.74 -13.38
N LEU A 330 13.88 -11.84 -13.24
CA LEU A 330 13.24 -12.41 -12.04
C LEU A 330 13.68 -13.86 -11.81
N SER A 331 13.73 -14.68 -12.85
CA SER A 331 14.15 -16.09 -12.75
C SER A 331 15.60 -16.21 -12.26
N THR A 332 16.49 -15.39 -12.82
CA THR A 332 17.92 -15.37 -12.44
C THR A 332 18.08 -14.93 -10.97
N LEU A 333 17.35 -13.88 -10.57
CA LEU A 333 17.35 -13.39 -9.20
C LEU A 333 16.84 -14.46 -8.23
N LEU A 334 15.70 -15.10 -8.53
CA LEU A 334 15.14 -16.15 -7.70
C LEU A 334 16.11 -17.33 -7.54
N ARG A 335 16.72 -17.78 -8.63
CA ARG A 335 17.73 -18.85 -8.58
C ARG A 335 18.88 -18.48 -7.65
N GLY A 336 19.39 -17.27 -7.73
CA GLY A 336 20.51 -16.80 -6.90
C GLY A 336 20.15 -16.78 -5.42
N ILE A 337 19.07 -16.08 -5.06
CA ILE A 337 18.70 -15.88 -3.65
C ILE A 337 18.19 -17.15 -2.96
N LEU A 338 17.51 -18.05 -3.70
CA LEU A 338 17.01 -19.31 -3.12
C LEU A 338 18.14 -20.34 -2.90
N SER A 339 19.25 -20.20 -3.64
CA SER A 339 20.43 -21.03 -3.48
C SER A 339 21.43 -20.51 -2.45
N ASP A 340 21.30 -19.24 -2.02
CA ASP A 340 22.17 -18.57 -1.04
C ASP A 340 21.41 -18.12 0.19
N ARG A 341 21.16 -19.04 1.12
CA ARG A 341 20.46 -18.76 2.38
C ARG A 341 21.16 -17.72 3.27
N PRO A 342 22.50 -17.70 3.42
CA PRO A 342 23.20 -16.64 4.11
C PRO A 342 22.93 -15.25 3.54
N TYR A 343 22.94 -15.10 2.21
CA TYR A 343 22.62 -13.83 1.56
C TYR A 343 21.18 -13.38 1.84
N LEU A 344 20.23 -14.29 1.73
CA LEU A 344 18.82 -14.02 2.05
C LEU A 344 18.63 -13.62 3.53
N SER A 345 19.36 -14.28 4.45
CA SER A 345 19.34 -13.95 5.88
C SER A 345 19.92 -12.56 6.17
N LYS A 346 21.02 -12.18 5.50
CA LYS A 346 21.61 -10.84 5.61
C LYS A 346 20.62 -9.75 5.17
N PHE A 347 19.92 -9.97 4.06
CA PHE A 347 18.88 -9.05 3.61
C PHE A 347 17.78 -8.88 4.66
N ARG A 348 17.27 -9.97 5.24
CA ARG A 348 16.21 -9.95 6.26
C ARG A 348 16.60 -9.13 7.49
N VAL A 349 17.81 -9.27 7.97
CA VAL A 349 18.32 -8.50 9.11
C VAL A 349 18.35 -7.00 8.78
N ALA A 350 18.93 -6.64 7.64
CA ALA A 350 19.02 -5.24 7.21
C ALA A 350 17.62 -4.63 6.95
N ALA A 351 16.68 -5.44 6.41
CA ALA A 351 15.30 -5.04 6.20
C ALA A 351 14.58 -4.74 7.53
N GLY A 352 14.78 -5.58 8.55
CA GLY A 352 14.27 -5.34 9.91
C GLY A 352 14.79 -4.02 10.51
N GLU A 353 16.07 -3.68 10.29
CA GLU A 353 16.65 -2.40 10.73
C GLU A 353 16.02 -1.21 9.99
N ARG A 354 15.81 -1.34 8.66
CA ARG A 354 15.12 -0.30 7.87
C ARG A 354 13.74 0.04 8.43
N MET A 355 12.99 -0.96 8.89
CA MET A 355 11.63 -0.75 9.44
C MET A 355 11.61 -0.03 10.78
N LYS A 356 12.75 0.18 11.46
CA LYS A 356 12.83 1.01 12.67
C LYS A 356 12.65 2.49 12.38
N THR A 357 12.95 2.93 11.15
CA THR A 357 12.78 4.32 10.69
C THR A 357 11.64 4.48 9.68
N TRP A 358 10.77 3.47 9.57
CA TRP A 358 9.60 3.47 8.70
C TRP A 358 8.41 2.89 9.46
N SER A 359 7.84 3.70 10.36
CA SER A 359 6.86 3.24 11.33
C SER A 359 5.75 4.29 11.58
N PRO A 360 4.69 3.94 12.31
CA PRO A 360 3.66 4.89 12.72
C PRO A 360 4.23 6.14 13.41
N ARG A 361 5.34 6.04 14.13
CA ARG A 361 5.99 7.17 14.77
C ARG A 361 6.46 8.22 13.75
N GLU A 362 7.15 7.78 12.70
CA GLU A 362 7.61 8.66 11.62
C GLU A 362 6.44 9.25 10.84
N HIS A 363 5.38 8.47 10.61
CA HIS A 363 4.16 8.96 9.97
C HIS A 363 3.49 10.07 10.79
N ILE A 364 3.33 9.86 12.11
CA ILE A 364 2.70 10.84 13.00
C ILE A 364 3.55 12.11 13.09
N ALA A 365 4.87 11.98 13.26
CA ALA A 365 5.78 13.11 13.29
C ALA A 365 5.70 13.95 11.99
N ALA A 366 5.73 13.28 10.83
CA ALA A 366 5.58 13.94 9.54
C ALA A 366 4.20 14.57 9.34
N THR A 367 3.14 13.98 9.92
CA THR A 367 1.79 14.55 9.88
C THR A 367 1.71 15.82 10.71
N LEU A 368 2.28 15.85 11.92
CA LEU A 368 2.35 17.04 12.78
C LEU A 368 3.08 18.17 12.06
N GLU A 369 4.26 17.89 11.51
CA GLU A 369 5.02 18.87 10.76
C GLU A 369 4.25 19.42 9.54
N ALA A 370 3.54 18.54 8.81
CA ALA A 370 2.71 18.96 7.68
C ALA A 370 1.54 19.86 8.11
N VAL A 371 0.92 19.56 9.23
CA VAL A 371 -0.14 20.40 9.83
C VAL A 371 0.42 21.77 10.23
N GLU A 372 1.52 21.81 10.97
CA GLU A 372 2.16 23.06 11.40
C GLU A 372 2.53 23.94 10.21
N ARG A 373 3.19 23.39 9.19
CA ARG A 373 3.53 24.10 7.96
C ARG A 373 2.28 24.60 7.22
N GLY A 374 1.24 23.77 7.15
CA GLY A 374 -0.03 24.12 6.51
C GLY A 374 -0.75 25.24 7.23
N VAL A 375 -0.81 25.20 8.56
CA VAL A 375 -1.44 26.23 9.42
C VAL A 375 -0.68 27.56 9.33
N SER A 376 0.64 27.53 9.43
CA SER A 376 1.48 28.74 9.34
C SER A 376 1.31 29.50 8.01
N ARG A 377 0.96 28.79 6.92
CA ARG A 377 0.67 29.43 5.62
C ARG A 377 -0.65 30.19 5.57
N ILE A 378 -1.64 29.77 6.33
CA ILE A 378 -2.97 30.38 6.33
C ILE A 378 -3.17 31.37 7.49
N ARG A 379 -2.38 31.20 8.55
CA ARG A 379 -2.34 32.06 9.75
C ARG A 379 -0.87 32.42 10.04
N PRO A 380 -0.25 33.35 9.27
CA PRO A 380 1.11 33.76 9.58
C PRO A 380 1.21 34.22 11.04
N LEU A 381 2.23 33.75 11.73
CA LEU A 381 2.57 34.29 13.05
C LEU A 381 2.85 35.79 12.87
N SER A 382 2.06 36.62 13.50
CA SER A 382 2.23 38.09 13.53
C SER A 382 3.48 38.50 14.29
#